data_d3dd99f0000ee6f6ca39d85a2bb53517
#
_entry.id   d3dd99f0000ee6f6ca39d85a2bb53517
#
_cell.length_a   1.000
_cell.length_b   1.000
_cell.length_c   1.000
_cell.angle_alpha   90.00
_cell.angle_beta   90.00
_cell.angle_gamma   90.00
#
_symmetry.space_group_name_H-M   'P 1'
#
loop_
_entity.id
_entity.type
_entity.pdbx_description
1 polymer ?
#
loop_
_entity_poly.entity_id
_entity_poly.type
_entity_poly.pdbx_seq_one_letter_code
_entity_poly.pdbx_strand_id
1 'polypeptide(L)'
;MEFRPCIDIHNGKVKQIVGGSLKDSGDQAQENFVSEQDAAFYAALYQKNKLKGGHIILLNSYDSPYYEETQKQALAALPAGGLQVGGGITPENAGDYLNAGASHVIVTSYVFREGRIDYDRLERLVYVVGRERLVLDVSCKRVGEKYLVVTDRWQKLTEEIVNESLLEK
;
A
#
# COMPACT_ATOMS: atom_id res chain seq x y z
N MET A 1 2.76 22.82 -1.93
CA MET A 1 3.22 21.42 -1.79
C MET A 1 2.68 20.88 -0.49
N GLU A 2 2.05 19.72 -0.49
CA GLU A 2 1.53 19.06 0.72
C GLU A 2 2.48 17.92 1.10
N PHE A 3 2.83 17.83 2.38
CA PHE A 3 3.59 16.70 2.91
C PHE A 3 2.62 15.59 3.33
N ARG A 4 2.74 14.42 2.72
CA ARG A 4 1.93 13.23 2.99
C ARG A 4 2.81 12.12 3.57
N PRO A 5 2.82 11.94 4.89
CA PRO A 5 3.72 10.99 5.55
C PRO A 5 3.33 9.54 5.30
N CYS A 6 4.30 8.63 5.43
CA CYS A 6 4.12 7.19 5.35
C CYS A 6 4.32 6.54 6.72
N ILE A 7 3.56 5.47 6.98
CA ILE A 7 3.77 4.53 8.09
C ILE A 7 3.93 3.15 7.47
N ASP A 8 5.16 2.67 7.39
CA ASP A 8 5.45 1.32 6.92
C ASP A 8 5.46 0.34 8.10
N ILE A 9 4.70 -0.73 7.99
CA ILE A 9 4.60 -1.75 9.05
C ILE A 9 5.14 -3.08 8.51
N HIS A 10 6.18 -3.58 9.18
CA HIS A 10 6.80 -4.87 8.86
C HIS A 10 7.08 -5.65 10.13
N ASN A 11 6.65 -6.93 10.16
CA ASN A 11 6.77 -7.82 11.32
C ASN A 11 6.20 -7.19 12.60
N GLY A 12 5.01 -6.59 12.49
CA GLY A 12 4.28 -5.97 13.60
C GLY A 12 4.90 -4.69 14.16
N LYS A 13 5.89 -4.07 13.48
CA LYS A 13 6.55 -2.84 13.91
C LYS A 13 6.59 -1.79 12.82
N VAL A 14 6.52 -0.53 13.21
CA VAL A 14 6.77 0.59 12.30
C VAL A 14 8.26 0.64 11.98
N LYS A 15 8.60 0.63 10.70
CA LYS A 15 9.99 0.57 10.21
C LYS A 15 10.19 1.45 8.99
N GLN A 16 11.44 1.83 8.78
CA GLN A 16 11.93 2.28 7.48
C GLN A 16 12.85 1.18 6.93
N ILE A 17 12.50 0.67 5.77
CA ILE A 17 13.26 -0.40 5.11
C ILE A 17 13.79 0.07 3.76
N VAL A 18 14.82 -0.62 3.25
CA VAL A 18 15.26 -0.50 1.87
C VAL A 18 14.31 -1.33 1.00
N GLY A 19 13.42 -0.70 0.23
CA GLY A 19 12.32 -1.36 -0.47
C GLY A 19 12.74 -2.56 -1.33
N GLY A 20 13.84 -2.44 -2.09
CA GLY A 20 14.37 -3.53 -2.90
C GLY A 20 14.97 -4.71 -2.12
N SER A 21 15.10 -4.60 -0.79
CA SER A 21 15.61 -5.68 0.07
C SER A 21 14.51 -6.59 0.64
N LEU A 22 13.25 -6.18 0.52
CA LEU A 22 12.10 -6.91 1.07
C LEU A 22 11.92 -8.25 0.36
N LYS A 23 11.91 -9.33 1.13
CA LYS A 23 11.71 -10.70 0.64
C LYS A 23 10.56 -11.35 1.40
N ASP A 24 9.62 -11.95 0.67
CA ASP A 24 8.51 -12.71 1.25
C ASP A 24 9.01 -13.95 2.00
N SER A 25 10.00 -14.64 1.42
CA SER A 25 10.62 -15.79 2.07
C SER A 25 11.42 -15.35 3.30
N GLY A 26 10.92 -15.75 4.46
CA GLY A 26 11.54 -15.46 5.77
C GLY A 26 11.32 -14.07 6.30
N ASP A 27 10.39 -13.29 5.72
CA ASP A 27 10.01 -11.94 6.19
C ASP A 27 11.23 -11.03 6.46
N GLN A 28 12.20 -11.05 5.55
CA GLN A 28 13.46 -10.33 5.69
C GLN A 28 13.43 -9.00 4.93
N ALA A 29 14.00 -7.98 5.56
CA ALA A 29 14.26 -6.69 4.93
C ALA A 29 15.50 -6.06 5.53
N GLN A 30 16.23 -5.25 4.75
CA GLN A 30 17.26 -4.39 5.28
C GLN A 30 16.61 -3.18 5.96
N GLU A 31 16.77 -3.06 7.26
CA GLU A 31 16.17 -2.03 8.09
C GLU A 31 17.11 -0.83 8.25
N ASN A 32 16.61 0.37 7.93
CA ASN A 32 17.30 1.63 8.24
C ASN A 32 16.92 2.16 9.62
N PHE A 33 15.66 1.91 10.01
CA PHE A 33 15.11 2.35 11.28
C PHE A 33 13.99 1.40 11.72
N VAL A 34 13.96 1.12 13.02
CA VAL A 34 12.89 0.38 13.71
C VAL A 34 12.36 1.25 14.83
N SER A 35 11.09 1.58 14.80
CA SER A 35 10.47 2.41 15.82
C SER A 35 10.19 1.64 17.11
N GLU A 36 10.36 2.32 18.24
CA GLU A 36 9.85 1.86 19.54
C GLU A 36 8.35 2.20 19.71
N GLN A 37 7.84 3.15 18.92
CA GLN A 37 6.45 3.57 18.92
C GLN A 37 5.64 2.77 17.90
N ASP A 38 4.36 2.59 18.19
CA ASP A 38 3.42 1.90 17.33
C ASP A 38 2.84 2.78 16.21
N ALA A 39 2.06 2.20 15.32
CA ALA A 39 1.45 2.92 14.21
C ALA A 39 0.41 3.96 14.69
N ALA A 40 -0.31 3.68 15.78
CA ALA A 40 -1.29 4.60 16.35
C ALA A 40 -0.64 5.88 16.91
N PHE A 41 0.57 5.77 17.48
CA PHE A 41 1.35 6.94 17.90
C PHE A 41 1.63 7.88 16.73
N TYR A 42 2.12 7.34 15.59
CA TYR A 42 2.42 8.16 14.42
C TYR A 42 1.15 8.75 13.79
N ALA A 43 0.07 7.99 13.74
CA ALA A 43 -1.22 8.48 13.24
C ALA A 43 -1.73 9.66 14.10
N ALA A 44 -1.65 9.56 15.43
CA ALA A 44 -2.00 10.64 16.34
C ALA A 44 -1.08 11.86 16.18
N LEU A 45 0.23 11.65 15.96
CA LEU A 45 1.19 12.71 15.70
C LEU A 45 0.84 13.45 14.40
N TYR A 46 0.46 12.73 13.33
CA TYR A 46 0.06 13.33 12.06
C TYR A 46 -1.23 14.12 12.20
N GLN A 47 -2.22 13.56 12.90
CA GLN A 47 -3.47 14.25 13.19
C GLN A 47 -3.24 15.56 13.98
N LYS A 48 -2.43 15.51 15.06
CA LYS A 48 -2.05 16.68 15.86
C LYS A 48 -1.41 17.79 15.02
N ASN A 49 -0.58 17.42 14.05
CA ASN A 49 0.10 18.36 13.16
C ASN A 49 -0.72 18.68 11.89
N LYS A 50 -1.99 18.25 11.81
CA LYS A 50 -2.91 18.50 10.68
C LYS A 50 -2.38 17.97 9.34
N LEU A 51 -1.54 16.93 9.36
CA LEU A 51 -1.05 16.25 8.17
C LEU A 51 -2.15 15.30 7.65
N LYS A 52 -2.60 15.52 6.43
CA LYS A 52 -3.67 14.73 5.79
C LYS A 52 -3.13 13.99 4.57
N GLY A 53 -3.82 12.91 4.18
CA GLY A 53 -3.50 12.15 2.96
C GLY A 53 -2.22 11.34 3.06
N GLY A 54 -1.68 11.14 4.27
CA GLY A 54 -0.65 10.14 4.52
C GLY A 54 -1.16 8.73 4.30
N HIS A 55 -0.27 7.74 4.32
CA HIS A 55 -0.65 6.36 4.09
C HIS A 55 0.05 5.37 5.03
N ILE A 56 -0.60 4.25 5.25
CA ILE A 56 -0.10 3.09 5.98
C ILE A 56 0.12 1.97 4.96
N ILE A 57 1.30 1.34 4.98
CA ILE A 57 1.60 0.19 4.11
C ILE A 57 1.93 -1.04 4.96
N LEU A 58 1.16 -2.09 4.76
CA LEU A 58 1.43 -3.42 5.32
C LEU A 58 2.43 -4.13 4.41
N LEU A 59 3.61 -4.41 4.92
CA LEU A 59 4.72 -4.98 4.14
C LEU A 59 4.85 -6.50 4.27
N ASN A 60 4.09 -7.16 5.13
CA ASN A 60 4.04 -8.60 5.21
C ASN A 60 3.09 -9.18 4.16
N SER A 61 3.45 -10.34 3.60
CA SER A 61 2.51 -11.14 2.80
C SER A 61 1.43 -11.75 3.69
N TYR A 62 0.31 -12.14 3.08
CA TYR A 62 -0.81 -12.77 3.80
C TYR A 62 -0.39 -14.07 4.53
N ASP A 63 0.55 -14.82 3.97
CA ASP A 63 1.06 -16.08 4.53
C ASP A 63 2.14 -15.87 5.60
N SER A 64 2.52 -14.62 5.91
CA SER A 64 3.51 -14.31 6.94
C SER A 64 2.94 -14.58 8.34
N PRO A 65 3.72 -15.19 9.25
CA PRO A 65 3.33 -15.34 10.66
C PRO A 65 3.14 -13.99 11.38
N TYR A 66 3.63 -12.90 10.80
CA TYR A 66 3.49 -11.54 11.34
C TYR A 66 2.33 -10.77 10.73
N TYR A 67 1.56 -11.35 9.79
CA TYR A 67 0.50 -10.64 9.08
C TYR A 67 -0.57 -10.08 10.03
N GLU A 68 -1.06 -10.91 10.95
CA GLU A 68 -2.11 -10.50 11.90
C GLU A 68 -1.67 -9.34 12.79
N GLU A 69 -0.43 -9.38 13.30
CA GLU A 69 0.09 -8.29 14.14
C GLU A 69 0.31 -7.00 13.33
N THR A 70 0.79 -7.14 12.09
CA THR A 70 0.93 -6.01 11.15
C THR A 70 -0.43 -5.40 10.82
N GLN A 71 -1.46 -6.20 10.57
CA GLN A 71 -2.83 -5.75 10.33
C GLN A 71 -3.42 -5.05 11.55
N LYS A 72 -3.23 -5.59 12.74
CA LYS A 72 -3.67 -5.00 14.00
C LYS A 72 -3.08 -3.62 14.23
N GLN A 73 -1.79 -3.42 13.95
CA GLN A 73 -1.12 -2.13 14.00
C GLN A 73 -1.77 -1.12 13.04
N ALA A 74 -2.04 -1.54 11.79
CA ALA A 74 -2.69 -0.69 10.80
C ALA A 74 -4.10 -0.29 11.24
N LEU A 75 -4.92 -1.25 11.68
CA LEU A 75 -6.28 -1.01 12.15
C LEU A 75 -6.33 -0.07 13.37
N ALA A 76 -5.35 -0.16 14.27
CA ALA A 76 -5.27 0.72 15.46
C ALA A 76 -4.93 2.17 15.08
N ALA A 77 -4.26 2.41 13.96
CA ALA A 77 -3.87 3.74 13.50
C ALA A 77 -4.98 4.47 12.71
N LEU A 78 -5.86 3.74 12.03
CA LEU A 78 -6.87 4.30 11.13
C LEU A 78 -7.91 5.21 11.79
N PRO A 79 -8.36 5.00 13.05
CA PRO A 79 -9.31 5.89 13.73
C PRO A 79 -8.82 7.33 13.89
N ALA A 80 -7.52 7.61 13.80
CA ALA A 80 -7.00 8.97 13.78
C ALA A 80 -7.51 9.77 12.56
N GLY A 81 -7.92 9.07 11.48
CA GLY A 81 -8.54 9.64 10.29
C GLY A 81 -7.55 10.25 9.29
N GLY A 82 -8.02 10.38 8.06
CA GLY A 82 -7.25 11.04 6.98
C GLY A 82 -6.10 10.22 6.39
N LEU A 83 -5.93 8.97 6.80
CA LEU A 83 -4.91 8.05 6.29
C LEU A 83 -5.48 7.10 5.24
N GLN A 84 -4.69 6.82 4.23
CA GLN A 84 -4.91 5.77 3.25
C GLN A 84 -4.25 4.48 3.75
N VAL A 85 -4.66 3.32 3.26
CA VAL A 85 -4.05 2.04 3.64
C VAL A 85 -3.80 1.17 2.42
N GLY A 86 -2.64 0.52 2.38
CA GLY A 86 -2.23 -0.41 1.32
C GLY A 86 -1.45 -1.60 1.85
N GLY A 87 -1.16 -2.54 0.95
CA GLY A 87 -0.49 -3.79 1.26
C GLY A 87 -1.47 -4.96 1.35
N GLY A 88 -1.55 -5.74 0.26
CA GLY A 88 -2.42 -6.91 0.19
C GLY A 88 -3.93 -6.61 0.15
N ILE A 89 -4.33 -5.44 -0.32
CA ILE A 89 -5.74 -5.07 -0.44
C ILE A 89 -6.42 -5.84 -1.58
N THR A 90 -7.58 -6.39 -1.26
CA THR A 90 -8.48 -7.12 -2.18
C THR A 90 -9.93 -6.68 -1.95
N PRO A 91 -10.89 -7.03 -2.84
CA PRO A 91 -12.31 -6.76 -2.60
C PRO A 91 -12.84 -7.34 -1.29
N GLU A 92 -12.27 -8.46 -0.83
CA GLU A 92 -12.71 -9.19 0.36
C GLU A 92 -12.35 -8.45 1.66
N ASN A 93 -11.19 -7.75 1.71
CA ASN A 93 -10.71 -7.10 2.93
C ASN A 93 -10.79 -5.56 2.90
N ALA A 94 -11.00 -4.95 1.74
CA ALA A 94 -11.03 -3.49 1.60
C ALA A 94 -12.08 -2.83 2.53
N GLY A 95 -13.23 -3.48 2.68
CA GLY A 95 -14.32 -3.00 3.54
C GLY A 95 -13.91 -2.86 5.01
N ASP A 96 -13.12 -3.78 5.53
CA ASP A 96 -12.68 -3.77 6.93
C ASP A 96 -11.82 -2.54 7.22
N TYR A 97 -10.89 -2.21 6.33
CA TYR A 97 -10.04 -1.02 6.49
C TYR A 97 -10.83 0.29 6.35
N LEU A 98 -11.77 0.35 5.39
CA LEU A 98 -12.61 1.52 5.21
C LEU A 98 -13.54 1.75 6.41
N ASN A 99 -14.11 0.68 6.98
CA ASN A 99 -14.94 0.73 8.18
C ASN A 99 -14.12 1.10 9.43
N ALA A 100 -12.85 0.72 9.48
CA ALA A 100 -11.93 1.11 10.54
C ALA A 100 -11.48 2.59 10.48
N GLY A 101 -11.82 3.31 9.39
CA GLY A 101 -11.54 4.75 9.26
C GLY A 101 -10.52 5.13 8.18
N ALA A 102 -10.09 4.19 7.34
CA ALA A 102 -9.27 4.52 6.18
C ALA A 102 -10.03 5.47 5.25
N SER A 103 -9.35 6.52 4.81
CA SER A 103 -9.91 7.43 3.81
C SER A 103 -9.99 6.78 2.43
N HIS A 104 -8.97 6.03 2.05
CA HIS A 104 -8.85 5.31 0.79
C HIS A 104 -8.11 3.99 1.01
N VAL A 105 -8.31 3.06 0.10
CA VAL A 105 -7.48 1.84 -0.01
C VAL A 105 -6.55 1.95 -1.22
N ILE A 106 -5.29 1.53 -1.04
CA ILE A 106 -4.26 1.55 -2.07
C ILE A 106 -4.05 0.12 -2.56
N VAL A 107 -4.21 -0.10 -3.85
CA VAL A 107 -4.11 -1.41 -4.49
C VAL A 107 -2.98 -1.40 -5.50
N THR A 108 -2.16 -2.45 -5.48
CA THR A 108 -1.06 -2.67 -6.41
C THR A 108 -1.24 -4.01 -7.12
N SER A 109 -0.81 -5.10 -6.49
CA SER A 109 -0.68 -6.42 -7.12
C SER A 109 -2.00 -7.05 -7.54
N TYR A 110 -3.11 -6.79 -6.82
CA TYR A 110 -4.39 -7.44 -7.08
C TYR A 110 -4.91 -7.19 -8.50
N VAL A 111 -4.70 -5.99 -9.03
CA VAL A 111 -5.19 -5.60 -10.37
C VAL A 111 -4.25 -6.00 -11.51
N PHE A 112 -3.10 -6.62 -11.19
CA PHE A 112 -2.17 -7.08 -12.21
C PHE A 112 -2.20 -8.60 -12.33
N ARG A 113 -2.30 -9.07 -13.56
CA ARG A 113 -2.22 -10.49 -13.92
C ARG A 113 -1.35 -10.67 -15.15
N GLU A 114 -0.36 -11.57 -15.07
CA GLU A 114 0.53 -11.86 -16.19
C GLU A 114 1.21 -10.61 -16.81
N GLY A 115 1.51 -9.62 -15.96
CA GLY A 115 2.17 -8.39 -16.40
C GLY A 115 1.26 -7.37 -17.08
N ARG A 116 -0.06 -7.50 -16.94
CA ARG A 116 -1.06 -6.57 -17.49
C ARG A 116 -2.12 -6.23 -16.46
N ILE A 117 -2.82 -5.11 -16.68
CA ILE A 117 -3.99 -4.76 -15.86
C ILE A 117 -5.12 -5.73 -16.21
N ASP A 118 -5.66 -6.38 -15.18
CA ASP A 118 -6.87 -7.19 -15.25
C ASP A 118 -8.06 -6.27 -14.94
N TYR A 119 -8.75 -5.82 -15.98
CA TYR A 119 -9.86 -4.87 -15.86
C TYR A 119 -11.05 -5.46 -15.13
N ASP A 120 -11.32 -6.78 -15.22
CA ASP A 120 -12.42 -7.43 -14.48
C ASP A 120 -12.17 -7.33 -12.96
N ARG A 121 -10.91 -7.50 -12.54
CA ARG A 121 -10.52 -7.31 -11.14
C ARG A 121 -10.60 -5.84 -10.71
N LEU A 122 -10.22 -4.93 -11.58
CA LEU A 122 -10.34 -3.50 -11.32
C LEU A 122 -11.80 -3.08 -11.17
N GLU A 123 -12.68 -3.52 -12.07
CA GLU A 123 -14.13 -3.26 -11.99
C GLU A 123 -14.74 -3.83 -10.71
N ARG A 124 -14.33 -5.04 -10.31
CA ARG A 124 -14.78 -5.64 -9.06
C ARG A 124 -14.37 -4.80 -7.84
N LEU A 125 -13.14 -4.28 -7.81
CA LEU A 125 -12.70 -3.36 -6.75
C LEU A 125 -13.51 -2.07 -6.75
N VAL A 126 -13.70 -1.45 -7.90
CA VAL A 126 -14.51 -0.23 -8.05
C VAL A 126 -15.94 -0.47 -7.55
N TYR A 127 -16.53 -1.63 -7.85
CA TYR A 127 -17.87 -1.98 -7.37
C TYR A 127 -17.94 -2.06 -5.83
N VAL A 128 -16.93 -2.65 -5.19
CA VAL A 128 -16.92 -2.86 -3.72
C VAL A 128 -16.48 -1.59 -2.96
N VAL A 129 -15.47 -0.90 -3.46
CA VAL A 129 -14.81 0.21 -2.75
C VAL A 129 -15.43 1.58 -3.10
N GLY A 130 -15.89 1.73 -4.33
CA GLY A 130 -16.21 3.02 -4.93
C GLY A 130 -14.96 3.69 -5.50
N ARG A 131 -15.12 4.34 -6.66
CA ARG A 131 -14.02 4.96 -7.40
C ARG A 131 -13.30 6.05 -6.58
N GLU A 132 -14.06 6.81 -5.79
CA GLU A 132 -13.55 7.94 -5.00
C GLU A 132 -12.64 7.54 -3.85
N ARG A 133 -12.70 6.28 -3.43
CA ARG A 133 -11.87 5.77 -2.31
C ARG A 133 -10.86 4.72 -2.74
N LEU A 134 -10.68 4.53 -4.03
CA LEU A 134 -9.70 3.60 -4.59
C LEU A 134 -8.48 4.37 -5.11
N VAL A 135 -7.30 3.97 -4.68
CA VAL A 135 -6.01 4.46 -5.19
C VAL A 135 -5.30 3.30 -5.86
N LEU A 136 -4.90 3.47 -7.11
CA LEU A 136 -4.02 2.51 -7.79
C LEU A 136 -2.57 2.98 -7.65
N ASP A 137 -1.75 2.17 -7.00
CA ASP A 137 -0.31 2.39 -6.96
C ASP A 137 0.32 1.75 -8.21
N VAL A 138 0.79 2.60 -9.10
CA VAL A 138 1.41 2.22 -10.37
C VAL A 138 2.91 2.48 -10.27
N SER A 139 3.59 1.71 -9.44
CA SER A 139 5.06 1.74 -9.34
C SER A 139 5.69 1.45 -10.69
N CYS A 140 6.68 2.25 -11.11
CA CYS A 140 7.26 2.10 -12.44
C CYS A 140 8.79 2.18 -12.46
N LYS A 141 9.39 1.59 -13.49
CA LYS A 141 10.83 1.64 -13.77
C LYS A 141 11.08 2.21 -15.16
N ARG A 142 12.04 3.11 -15.26
CA ARG A 142 12.47 3.64 -16.57
C ARG A 142 13.26 2.58 -17.34
N VAL A 143 12.81 2.31 -18.57
CA VAL A 143 13.48 1.41 -19.53
C VAL A 143 13.58 2.16 -20.86
N GLY A 144 14.77 2.65 -21.19
CA GLY A 144 14.97 3.57 -22.31
C GLY A 144 14.21 4.88 -22.09
N GLU A 145 13.32 5.21 -23.01
CA GLU A 145 12.47 6.41 -22.95
C GLU A 145 11.09 6.17 -22.32
N LYS A 146 10.79 4.94 -21.91
CA LYS A 146 9.48 4.53 -21.39
C LYS A 146 9.55 4.26 -19.89
N TYR A 147 8.43 4.47 -19.21
CA TYR A 147 8.20 4.01 -17.84
C TYR A 147 7.29 2.80 -17.89
N LEU A 148 7.81 1.64 -17.50
CA LEU A 148 7.05 0.39 -17.43
C LEU A 148 6.61 0.12 -16.00
N VAL A 149 5.37 -0.29 -15.82
CA VAL A 149 4.85 -0.69 -14.51
C VAL A 149 5.65 -1.88 -13.99
N VAL A 150 5.95 -1.88 -12.69
CA VAL A 150 6.59 -2.98 -11.99
C VAL A 150 5.67 -3.50 -10.89
N THR A 151 5.64 -4.81 -10.74
CA THR A 151 4.87 -5.51 -9.70
C THR A 151 5.80 -6.33 -8.82
N ASP A 152 5.22 -7.08 -7.87
CA ASP A 152 5.96 -7.97 -6.98
C ASP A 152 7.13 -7.24 -6.29
N ARG A 153 6.81 -6.07 -5.69
CA ARG A 153 7.80 -5.25 -4.95
C ARG A 153 9.00 -4.85 -5.82
N TRP A 154 8.71 -4.31 -7.01
CA TRP A 154 9.67 -3.87 -8.02
C TRP A 154 10.54 -4.97 -8.66
N GLN A 155 10.23 -6.25 -8.41
CA GLN A 155 11.02 -7.37 -8.93
C GLN A 155 10.61 -7.79 -10.34
N LYS A 156 9.32 -7.55 -10.71
CA LYS A 156 8.77 -8.01 -11.98
C LYS A 156 8.38 -6.83 -12.86
N LEU A 157 9.05 -6.73 -14.01
CA LEU A 157 8.69 -5.78 -15.05
C LEU A 157 7.45 -6.28 -15.79
N THR A 158 6.49 -5.38 -16.03
CA THR A 158 5.29 -5.68 -16.83
C THR A 158 5.43 -5.17 -18.26
N GLU A 159 4.41 -5.40 -19.08
CA GLU A 159 4.32 -4.83 -20.44
C GLU A 159 3.56 -3.49 -20.46
N GLU A 160 2.98 -3.07 -19.32
CA GLU A 160 2.19 -1.85 -19.22
C GLU A 160 3.09 -0.61 -19.17
N ILE A 161 2.84 0.32 -20.07
CA ILE A 161 3.56 1.59 -20.16
C ILE A 161 2.74 2.65 -19.43
N VAL A 162 3.36 3.36 -18.49
CA VAL A 162 2.74 4.53 -17.86
C VAL A 162 2.72 5.67 -18.85
N ASN A 163 1.57 5.92 -19.42
CA ASN A 163 1.30 6.97 -20.38
C ASN A 163 -0.12 7.52 -20.19
N GLU A 164 -0.47 8.54 -20.94
CA GLU A 164 -1.77 9.19 -20.88
C GLU A 164 -2.93 8.20 -21.11
N SER A 165 -2.80 7.31 -22.11
CA SER A 165 -3.81 6.28 -22.40
C SER A 165 -4.03 5.28 -21.27
N LEU A 166 -3.04 4.98 -20.43
CA LEU A 166 -3.20 4.14 -19.25
C LEU A 166 -3.96 4.87 -18.14
N LEU A 167 -3.71 6.19 -18.01
CA LEU A 167 -4.29 7.01 -16.93
C LEU A 167 -5.72 7.47 -17.21
N GLU A 168 -6.15 7.42 -18.46
CA GLU A 168 -7.51 7.79 -18.90
C GLU A 168 -8.51 6.62 -18.82
N LYS A 169 -8.05 5.39 -18.65
CA LYS A 169 -8.88 4.20 -18.52
C LYS A 169 -9.36 3.99 -17.08
#